data_56b46f01f4ca0f69968361a74edac5ea
#
_entry.id   56b46f01f4ca0f69968361a74edac5ea
#
_cell.length_a   1.000
_cell.length_b   1.000
_cell.length_c   1.000
_cell.angle_alpha   90.00
_cell.angle_beta   90.00
_cell.angle_gamma   90.00
#
_symmetry.space_group_name_H-M   'P 1'
#
loop_
_entity.id
_entity.type
_entity.pdbx_description
1 polymer ?
#
loop_
_entity_poly.entity_id
_entity_poly.type
_entity_poly.pdbx_seq_one_letter_code
_entity_poly.pdbx_strand_id
1 'polypeptide(L)'
;MVDLSGRATSVVKLKEGVELNSAVICQDQGTLVVISDIGRLLRLRVTEDSLPLMGRLAQGPMTMRLLPGEQIVGAVSTEQTPLMLFSKGGIIGRIDCSGLRYNQRGDLGSMAVQVDAESDRLVGVSGGTGLVGVRTSKDRHGRLDPEDIHISQPGEKLIKQTPLQNGETIVEVINAIQPNP
;
A
#
# COMPACT_ATOMS: atom_id res chain seq x y z
N MET A 1 -10.98 -12.28 -19.93
CA MET A 1 -11.73 -11.04 -19.69
C MET A 1 -13.15 -11.42 -19.34
N VAL A 2 -13.61 -11.14 -18.13
CA VAL A 2 -14.99 -11.44 -17.72
C VAL A 2 -15.86 -10.31 -18.27
N ASP A 3 -16.80 -10.66 -19.14
CA ASP A 3 -17.80 -9.71 -19.62
C ASP A 3 -18.71 -9.29 -18.46
N LEU A 4 -18.57 -8.07 -18.02
CA LEU A 4 -19.43 -7.45 -16.98
C LEU A 4 -20.71 -6.91 -17.63
N SER A 5 -21.42 -7.75 -18.33
CA SER A 5 -22.68 -7.37 -19.00
C SER A 5 -23.74 -6.96 -17.97
N GLY A 6 -23.75 -5.70 -17.60
CA GLY A 6 -24.92 -4.96 -17.09
C GLY A 6 -25.51 -5.37 -15.73
N ARG A 7 -25.06 -6.44 -15.07
CA ARG A 7 -25.54 -6.85 -13.74
C ARG A 7 -24.45 -6.69 -12.70
N ALA A 8 -24.76 -6.01 -11.59
CA ALA A 8 -23.88 -5.98 -10.44
C ALA A 8 -23.59 -7.40 -9.95
N THR A 9 -22.32 -7.78 -9.87
CA THR A 9 -21.88 -9.11 -9.43
C THR A 9 -21.00 -8.92 -8.19
N SER A 10 -21.32 -9.66 -7.10
CA SER A 10 -20.45 -9.71 -5.93
C SER A 10 -19.13 -10.41 -6.29
N VAL A 11 -18.02 -9.71 -6.12
CA VAL A 11 -16.68 -10.24 -6.40
C VAL A 11 -15.97 -10.75 -5.15
N VAL A 12 -16.42 -10.32 -3.96
CA VAL A 12 -15.87 -10.75 -2.67
C VAL A 12 -16.99 -10.73 -1.62
N LYS A 13 -16.93 -11.66 -0.66
CA LYS A 13 -17.81 -11.66 0.51
C LYS A 13 -17.04 -11.18 1.72
N LEU A 14 -17.34 -9.99 2.20
CA LEU A 14 -16.76 -9.45 3.43
C LEU A 14 -17.55 -9.95 4.66
N LYS A 15 -16.84 -10.09 5.78
CA LYS A 15 -17.46 -10.30 7.09
C LYS A 15 -18.08 -9.00 7.58
N GLU A 16 -19.01 -9.10 8.52
CA GLU A 16 -19.57 -7.93 9.20
C GLU A 16 -18.45 -7.13 9.90
N GLY A 17 -18.47 -5.81 9.73
CA GLY A 17 -17.45 -4.91 10.28
C GLY A 17 -16.10 -4.90 9.54
N VAL A 18 -15.99 -5.62 8.40
CA VAL A 18 -14.77 -5.61 7.57
C VAL A 18 -15.03 -4.79 6.31
N GLU A 19 -14.09 -3.90 6.00
CA GLU A 19 -14.13 -3.06 4.81
C GLU A 19 -13.06 -3.47 3.79
N LEU A 20 -13.33 -3.22 2.51
CA LEU A 20 -12.34 -3.40 1.45
C LEU A 20 -11.37 -2.20 1.49
N ASN A 21 -10.11 -2.47 1.83
CA ASN A 21 -9.08 -1.45 1.86
C ASN A 21 -8.53 -1.15 0.44
N SER A 22 -8.14 -2.18 -0.29
CA SER A 22 -7.55 -2.03 -1.62
C SER A 22 -7.78 -3.26 -2.49
N ALA A 23 -7.66 -3.07 -3.80
CA ALA A 23 -7.65 -4.14 -4.79
C ALA A 23 -6.43 -3.94 -5.70
N VAL A 24 -5.67 -5.00 -5.93
CA VAL A 24 -4.41 -4.95 -6.67
C VAL A 24 -4.39 -6.03 -7.73
N ILE A 25 -4.00 -5.67 -8.94
CA ILE A 25 -3.74 -6.63 -10.01
C ILE A 25 -2.31 -7.13 -9.87
N CYS A 26 -2.14 -8.43 -9.75
CA CYS A 26 -0.83 -9.08 -9.65
C CYS A 26 -0.60 -9.99 -10.85
N GLN A 27 0.65 -10.04 -11.31
CA GLN A 27 1.09 -11.07 -12.27
C GLN A 27 1.48 -12.34 -11.49
N ASP A 28 1.28 -13.50 -12.12
CA ASP A 28 1.83 -14.75 -11.61
C ASP A 28 3.35 -14.68 -11.52
N GLN A 29 3.93 -15.26 -10.48
CA GLN A 29 5.35 -15.14 -10.12
C GLN A 29 5.85 -13.72 -9.86
N GLY A 30 4.98 -12.71 -9.87
CA GLY A 30 5.28 -11.33 -9.53
C GLY A 30 5.53 -11.13 -8.03
N THR A 31 5.59 -9.88 -7.62
CA THR A 31 5.78 -9.49 -6.22
C THR A 31 4.59 -8.69 -5.72
N LEU A 32 4.04 -9.09 -4.59
CA LEU A 32 3.08 -8.31 -3.81
C LEU A 32 3.75 -7.77 -2.55
N VAL A 33 3.55 -6.49 -2.28
CA VAL A 33 3.98 -5.84 -1.04
C VAL A 33 2.75 -5.34 -0.31
N VAL A 34 2.62 -5.72 0.97
CA VAL A 34 1.56 -5.30 1.88
C VAL A 34 2.17 -4.42 2.95
N ILE A 35 1.57 -3.29 3.24
CA ILE A 35 2.12 -2.28 4.15
C ILE A 35 1.13 -2.00 5.27
N SER A 36 1.65 -1.89 6.51
CA SER A 36 0.89 -1.47 7.68
C SER A 36 1.11 0.01 8.02
N ASP A 37 0.20 0.55 8.82
CA ASP A 37 0.18 1.95 9.23
C ASP A 37 1.36 2.37 10.14
N ILE A 38 2.03 1.41 10.77
CA ILE A 38 3.24 1.64 11.58
C ILE A 38 4.55 1.44 10.80
N GLY A 39 4.48 1.22 9.49
CA GLY A 39 5.67 1.14 8.63
C GLY A 39 6.25 -0.27 8.47
N ARG A 40 5.54 -1.33 8.85
CA ARG A 40 5.95 -2.69 8.53
C ARG A 40 5.51 -3.08 7.11
N LEU A 41 6.36 -3.85 6.47
CA LEU A 41 6.20 -4.28 5.10
C LEU A 41 6.35 -5.80 5.02
N LEU A 42 5.41 -6.44 4.36
CA LEU A 42 5.45 -7.86 4.01
C LEU A 42 5.61 -8.01 2.51
N ARG A 43 6.70 -8.64 2.06
CA ARG A 43 6.97 -8.89 0.65
C ARG A 43 6.71 -10.35 0.32
N LEU A 44 5.80 -10.62 -0.60
CA LEU A 44 5.40 -11.97 -1.01
C LEU A 44 5.69 -12.21 -2.49
N ARG A 45 6.06 -13.44 -2.82
CA ARG A 45 6.00 -13.92 -4.20
C ARG A 45 4.55 -14.30 -4.52
N VAL A 46 4.02 -13.88 -5.65
CA VAL A 46 2.68 -14.25 -6.09
C VAL A 46 2.72 -15.66 -6.68
N THR A 47 2.35 -16.64 -5.88
CA THR A 47 2.29 -18.06 -6.23
C THR A 47 1.05 -18.70 -5.64
N GLU A 48 0.64 -19.84 -6.13
CA GLU A 48 -0.50 -20.60 -5.59
C GLU A 48 -0.33 -20.94 -4.09
N ASP A 49 0.92 -21.21 -3.65
CA ASP A 49 1.21 -21.50 -2.24
C ASP A 49 1.05 -20.27 -1.33
N SER A 50 1.50 -19.10 -1.78
CA SER A 50 1.45 -17.86 -0.99
C SER A 50 0.10 -17.15 -1.10
N LEU A 51 -0.47 -17.11 -2.29
CA LEU A 51 -1.73 -16.41 -2.61
C LEU A 51 -2.60 -17.33 -3.50
N PRO A 52 -3.25 -18.35 -2.92
CA PRO A 52 -4.04 -19.31 -3.69
C PRO A 52 -5.19 -18.64 -4.41
N LEU A 53 -5.48 -19.14 -5.62
CA LEU A 53 -6.67 -18.73 -6.36
C LEU A 53 -7.93 -19.14 -5.60
N MET A 54 -8.80 -18.21 -5.35
CA MET A 54 -9.99 -18.44 -4.52
C MET A 54 -11.28 -18.06 -5.26
N GLY A 55 -12.33 -18.79 -4.97
CA GLY A 55 -13.66 -18.45 -5.48
C GLY A 55 -14.18 -17.12 -4.89
N ARG A 56 -15.06 -16.45 -5.63
CA ARG A 56 -15.62 -15.13 -5.29
C ARG A 56 -16.22 -15.00 -3.89
N LEU A 57 -16.69 -16.09 -3.30
CA LEU A 57 -17.32 -16.09 -1.97
C LEU A 57 -16.34 -16.51 -0.86
N ALA A 58 -15.10 -16.80 -1.19
CA ALA A 58 -14.10 -17.14 -0.21
C ALA A 58 -13.65 -15.89 0.56
N GLN A 59 -13.34 -16.07 1.84
CA GLN A 59 -12.93 -14.98 2.71
C GLN A 59 -11.42 -14.67 2.64
N GLY A 60 -10.68 -15.47 1.92
CA GLY A 60 -9.22 -15.36 1.84
C GLY A 60 -8.50 -15.71 3.15
N PRO A 61 -7.25 -16.15 3.04
CA PRO A 61 -6.38 -16.37 4.19
C PRO A 61 -5.78 -15.06 4.69
N MET A 62 -5.38 -15.05 5.96
CA MET A 62 -4.60 -13.95 6.53
C MET A 62 -3.26 -13.83 5.80
N THR A 63 -2.98 -12.66 5.24
CA THR A 63 -1.74 -12.41 4.50
C THR A 63 -0.62 -11.93 5.42
N MET A 64 -0.89 -10.95 6.29
CA MET A 64 0.06 -10.36 7.22
C MET A 64 -0.49 -10.43 8.65
N ARG A 65 0.34 -10.85 9.61
CA ARG A 65 -0.01 -10.81 11.02
C ARG A 65 0.20 -9.40 11.56
N LEU A 66 -0.84 -8.81 12.14
CA LEU A 66 -0.83 -7.47 12.69
C LEU A 66 -0.61 -7.49 14.19
N LEU A 67 0.01 -6.44 14.71
CA LEU A 67 0.09 -6.16 16.13
C LEU A 67 -1.22 -5.53 16.63
N PRO A 68 -1.49 -5.52 17.95
CA PRO A 68 -2.67 -4.84 18.49
C PRO A 68 -2.72 -3.37 18.06
N GLY A 69 -3.84 -2.94 17.48
CA GLY A 69 -4.05 -1.57 16.98
C GLY A 69 -3.37 -1.23 15.65
N GLU A 70 -2.68 -2.17 15.03
CA GLU A 70 -2.09 -2.00 13.71
C GLU A 70 -3.10 -2.31 12.61
N GLN A 71 -3.01 -1.60 11.49
CA GLN A 71 -3.89 -1.75 10.33
C GLN A 71 -3.09 -1.82 9.02
N ILE A 72 -3.66 -2.50 8.03
CA ILE A 72 -3.15 -2.45 6.66
C ILE A 72 -3.57 -1.11 6.03
N VAL A 73 -2.62 -0.41 5.43
CA VAL A 73 -2.89 0.84 4.70
C VAL A 73 -2.93 0.65 3.20
N GLY A 74 -2.46 -0.47 2.70
CA GLY A 74 -2.55 -0.80 1.29
C GLY A 74 -1.64 -1.95 0.88
N ALA A 75 -1.77 -2.29 -0.38
CA ALA A 75 -0.93 -3.27 -1.05
C ALA A 75 -0.59 -2.77 -2.45
N VAL A 76 0.56 -3.16 -2.96
CA VAL A 76 1.01 -2.88 -4.33
C VAL A 76 1.62 -4.12 -4.94
N SER A 77 1.24 -4.38 -6.19
CA SER A 77 1.98 -5.31 -7.03
C SER A 77 3.14 -4.54 -7.63
N THR A 78 4.33 -4.95 -7.32
CA THR A 78 5.51 -4.27 -7.82
C THR A 78 6.51 -5.27 -8.37
N GLU A 79 6.75 -5.18 -9.65
CA GLU A 79 8.00 -5.58 -10.25
C GLU A 79 8.98 -4.41 -10.27
N GLN A 80 8.46 -3.24 -9.94
CA GLN A 80 9.19 -1.99 -9.91
C GLN A 80 9.32 -1.54 -8.47
N THR A 81 10.52 -1.47 -8.01
CA THR A 81 10.94 -0.72 -6.84
C THR A 81 11.40 0.66 -7.35
N PRO A 82 11.24 1.73 -6.62
CA PRO A 82 10.83 1.86 -5.23
C PRO A 82 9.32 2.06 -5.02
N LEU A 83 8.90 2.02 -3.76
CA LEU A 83 7.54 2.34 -3.32
C LEU A 83 7.45 3.75 -2.76
N MET A 84 6.33 4.42 -2.99
CA MET A 84 5.98 5.67 -2.32
C MET A 84 5.12 5.39 -1.09
N LEU A 85 5.49 5.94 0.06
CA LEU A 85 4.77 5.84 1.32
C LEU A 85 4.36 7.23 1.80
N PHE A 86 3.16 7.33 2.35
CA PHE A 86 2.56 8.60 2.77
C PHE A 86 2.07 8.48 4.20
N SER A 87 2.51 9.39 5.08
CA SER A 87 1.97 9.48 6.42
C SER A 87 0.85 10.51 6.52
N LYS A 88 0.03 10.37 7.54
CA LYS A 88 -1.04 11.30 7.88
C LYS A 88 -0.50 12.72 8.08
N GLY A 89 0.65 12.86 8.74
CA GLY A 89 1.33 14.14 9.02
C GLY A 89 2.08 14.76 7.83
N GLY A 90 2.01 14.14 6.62
CA GLY A 90 2.62 14.69 5.42
C GLY A 90 4.08 14.29 5.23
N ILE A 91 4.55 13.28 5.94
CA ILE A 91 5.85 12.65 5.61
C ILE A 91 5.63 11.79 4.37
N ILE A 92 6.50 11.95 3.41
CA ILE A 92 6.51 11.15 2.18
C ILE A 92 7.88 10.53 2.06
N GLY A 93 7.91 9.26 1.69
CA GLY A 93 9.14 8.53 1.43
C GLY A 93 9.05 7.70 0.16
N ARG A 94 10.18 7.56 -0.50
CA ARG A 94 10.39 6.64 -1.62
C ARG A 94 11.39 5.59 -1.18
N ILE A 95 11.02 4.31 -1.18
CA ILE A 95 11.82 3.24 -0.57
C ILE A 95 12.08 2.15 -1.56
N ASP A 96 13.35 1.75 -1.66
CA ASP A 96 13.73 0.56 -2.40
C ASP A 96 13.48 -0.70 -1.57
N CYS A 97 12.53 -1.50 -2.01
CA CYS A 97 12.19 -2.78 -1.37
C CYS A 97 12.90 -3.99 -2.01
N SER A 98 13.76 -3.81 -2.99
CA SER A 98 14.42 -4.91 -3.72
C SER A 98 15.30 -5.77 -2.80
N GLY A 99 15.96 -5.13 -1.83
CA GLY A 99 16.81 -5.78 -0.83
C GLY A 99 16.06 -6.49 0.31
N LEU A 100 14.74 -6.29 0.43
CA LEU A 100 13.96 -6.97 1.46
C LEU A 100 13.72 -8.43 1.07
N ARG A 101 13.88 -9.34 2.04
CA ARG A 101 13.59 -10.76 1.84
C ARG A 101 12.12 -10.99 1.50
N TYR A 102 11.84 -12.04 0.76
CA TYR A 102 10.48 -12.57 0.66
C TYR A 102 10.07 -13.22 1.99
N ASN A 103 8.86 -12.97 2.37
CA ASN A 103 8.22 -13.50 3.57
C ASN A 103 7.26 -14.64 3.21
N GLN A 104 6.83 -15.37 4.22
CA GLN A 104 5.71 -16.28 4.11
C GLN A 104 4.40 -15.58 4.51
N ARG A 105 3.28 -16.05 3.97
CA ARG A 105 1.96 -15.60 4.41
C ARG A 105 1.78 -15.85 5.90
N GLY A 106 1.23 -14.85 6.61
CA GLY A 106 1.06 -14.89 8.05
C GLY A 106 2.27 -14.41 8.85
N ASP A 107 3.37 -14.05 8.19
CA ASP A 107 4.50 -13.40 8.86
C ASP A 107 4.14 -12.00 9.33
N LEU A 108 4.94 -11.49 10.28
CA LEU A 108 4.86 -10.11 10.76
C LEU A 108 5.37 -9.08 9.74
N GLY A 109 6.18 -9.51 8.76
CA GLY A 109 6.92 -8.60 7.89
C GLY A 109 8.12 -7.93 8.59
N SER A 110 8.73 -6.98 7.91
CA SER A 110 9.91 -6.24 8.36
C SER A 110 9.59 -4.76 8.52
N MET A 111 10.21 -4.08 9.50
CA MET A 111 10.13 -2.63 9.62
C MET A 111 10.84 -2.00 8.42
N ALA A 112 10.09 -1.40 7.53
CA ALA A 112 10.62 -0.76 6.32
C ALA A 112 10.85 0.74 6.52
N VAL A 113 10.03 1.37 7.37
CA VAL A 113 10.18 2.78 7.73
C VAL A 113 9.90 2.98 9.20
N GLN A 114 10.60 3.94 9.79
CA GLN A 114 10.31 4.39 11.14
C GLN A 114 9.30 5.54 11.08
N VAL A 115 8.08 5.25 11.49
CA VAL A 115 7.03 6.24 11.73
C VAL A 115 6.89 6.37 13.23
N ASP A 116 6.77 7.60 13.71
CA ASP A 116 6.42 7.82 15.12
C ASP A 116 4.94 7.47 15.32
N ALA A 117 4.68 6.21 15.66
CA ALA A 117 3.33 5.66 15.74
C ALA A 117 2.44 6.30 16.83
N GLU A 118 3.01 7.09 17.74
CA GLU A 118 2.25 7.86 18.73
C GLU A 118 1.74 9.18 18.13
N SER A 119 2.52 9.78 17.23
CA SER A 119 2.23 11.11 16.66
C SER A 119 1.81 11.06 15.18
N ASP A 120 2.19 10.01 14.46
CA ASP A 120 1.91 9.90 13.01
C ASP A 120 1.76 8.44 12.59
N ARG A 121 1.05 8.19 11.49
CA ARG A 121 0.85 6.86 10.90
C ARG A 121 0.85 6.95 9.39
N LEU A 122 1.26 5.88 8.72
CA LEU A 122 1.06 5.78 7.28
C LEU A 122 -0.43 5.71 6.97
N VAL A 123 -0.82 6.33 5.86
CA VAL A 123 -2.21 6.38 5.37
C VAL A 123 -2.34 5.88 3.93
N GLY A 124 -1.21 5.63 3.25
CA GLY A 124 -1.26 5.13 1.89
C GLY A 124 0.10 4.71 1.35
N VAL A 125 0.03 3.95 0.28
CA VAL A 125 1.16 3.46 -0.51
C VAL A 125 0.84 3.55 -1.99
N SER A 126 1.86 3.82 -2.79
CA SER A 126 1.78 3.80 -4.26
C SER A 126 2.97 3.05 -4.85
N GLY A 127 2.80 2.50 -6.02
CA GLY A 127 3.93 2.08 -6.85
C GLY A 127 4.78 3.29 -7.24
N GLY A 128 6.10 3.09 -7.36
CA GLY A 128 7.08 4.17 -7.52
C GLY A 128 7.20 4.77 -8.91
N THR A 129 6.24 4.55 -9.81
CA THR A 129 6.25 5.10 -11.17
C THR A 129 4.96 5.85 -11.48
N GLY A 130 5.08 6.93 -12.23
CA GLY A 130 3.96 7.80 -12.59
C GLY A 130 3.56 8.76 -11.47
N LEU A 131 2.82 9.79 -11.83
CA LEU A 131 2.40 10.83 -10.90
C LEU A 131 1.45 10.30 -9.85
N VAL A 132 1.65 10.68 -8.60
CA VAL A 132 0.80 10.31 -7.48
C VAL A 132 0.02 11.52 -6.99
N GLY A 133 -1.29 11.37 -6.86
CA GLY A 133 -2.16 12.38 -6.25
C GLY A 133 -2.28 12.16 -4.75
N VAL A 134 -2.44 13.24 -4.01
CA VAL A 134 -2.82 13.20 -2.59
C VAL A 134 -3.99 14.15 -2.35
N ARG A 135 -4.92 13.75 -1.49
CA ARG A 135 -5.98 14.61 -1.00
C ARG A 135 -5.84 14.78 0.51
N THR A 136 -6.08 15.99 0.98
CA THR A 136 -5.96 16.34 2.39
C THR A 136 -7.32 16.48 3.07
N SER A 137 -7.32 16.52 4.41
CA SER A 137 -8.53 16.72 5.24
C SER A 137 -9.21 18.09 5.02
N LYS A 138 -8.53 19.03 4.37
CA LYS A 138 -9.08 20.33 3.96
C LYS A 138 -9.45 20.36 2.48
N ASP A 139 -9.62 19.19 1.86
CA ASP A 139 -9.97 19.00 0.45
C ASP A 139 -9.00 19.68 -0.54
N ARG A 140 -7.76 19.86 -0.12
CA ARG A 140 -6.69 20.28 -1.01
C ARG A 140 -6.13 19.07 -1.74
N HIS A 141 -5.79 19.23 -3.01
CA HIS A 141 -5.21 18.21 -3.86
C HIS A 141 -3.78 18.58 -4.18
N GLY A 142 -2.89 17.62 -4.01
CA GLY A 142 -1.49 17.72 -4.40
C GLY A 142 -1.15 16.68 -5.46
N ARG A 143 -0.13 16.95 -6.25
CA ARG A 143 0.42 16.03 -7.24
C ARG A 143 1.92 15.94 -7.04
N LEU A 144 2.44 14.72 -7.02
CA LEU A 144 3.82 14.42 -6.72
C LEU A 144 4.40 13.58 -7.85
N ASP A 145 5.59 13.94 -8.28
CA ASP A 145 6.42 13.09 -9.12
C ASP A 145 7.34 12.27 -8.21
N PRO A 146 7.31 10.93 -8.26
CA PRO A 146 8.22 10.11 -7.49
C PRO A 146 9.69 10.40 -7.76
N GLU A 147 10.03 10.86 -8.96
CA GLU A 147 11.42 11.17 -9.31
C GLU A 147 11.98 12.38 -8.54
N ASP A 148 11.12 13.26 -8.02
CA ASP A 148 11.52 14.39 -7.17
C ASP A 148 11.79 13.95 -5.71
N ILE A 149 11.54 12.69 -5.36
CA ILE A 149 11.68 12.15 -4.01
C ILE A 149 12.91 11.24 -3.94
N HIS A 150 13.83 11.57 -3.03
CA HIS A 150 15.02 10.75 -2.78
C HIS A 150 14.63 9.31 -2.37
N ILE A 151 15.34 8.33 -2.92
CA ILE A 151 15.14 6.92 -2.56
C ILE A 151 15.90 6.66 -1.25
N SER A 152 15.15 6.27 -0.22
CA SER A 152 15.68 5.84 1.07
C SER A 152 15.82 4.31 1.14
N GLN A 153 16.74 3.84 1.97
CA GLN A 153 16.87 2.43 2.26
C GLN A 153 15.87 2.00 3.35
N PRO A 154 15.46 0.72 3.37
CA PRO A 154 14.62 0.21 4.45
C PRO A 154 15.23 0.47 5.83
N GLY A 155 14.40 0.98 6.75
CA GLY A 155 14.81 1.33 8.12
C GLY A 155 15.27 2.78 8.31
N GLU A 156 15.46 3.54 7.24
CA GLU A 156 15.75 4.96 7.33
C GLU A 156 14.52 5.77 7.75
N LYS A 157 14.78 6.90 8.42
CA LYS A 157 13.72 7.84 8.80
C LYS A 157 13.30 8.65 7.57
N LEU A 158 12.01 8.68 7.29
CA LEU A 158 11.45 9.49 6.22
C LEU A 158 11.48 10.99 6.59
N ILE A 159 11.66 11.84 5.58
CA ILE A 159 11.71 13.29 5.75
C ILE A 159 10.39 13.89 5.26
N LYS A 160 9.83 14.81 6.05
CA LYS A 160 8.60 15.53 5.67
C LYS A 160 8.84 16.37 4.42
N GLN A 161 8.02 16.16 3.39
CA GLN A 161 8.17 16.85 2.12
C GLN A 161 6.92 17.64 1.68
N THR A 162 5.76 17.34 2.27
CA THR A 162 4.51 18.01 1.91
C THR A 162 4.20 19.14 2.86
N PRO A 163 4.06 20.39 2.38
CA PRO A 163 3.66 21.52 3.22
C PRO A 163 2.16 21.41 3.53
N LEU A 164 1.84 20.85 4.69
CA LEU A 164 0.49 20.84 5.24
C LEU A 164 0.25 22.11 6.05
N GLN A 165 -0.98 22.63 5.99
CA GLN A 165 -1.43 23.71 6.86
C GLN A 165 -1.61 23.20 8.31
N ASN A 166 -1.73 24.11 9.26
CA ASN A 166 -1.97 23.72 10.65
C ASN A 166 -3.26 22.89 10.79
N GLY A 167 -3.13 21.72 11.42
CA GLY A 167 -4.21 20.75 11.61
C GLY A 167 -4.65 20.00 10.35
N GLU A 168 -3.97 20.19 9.23
CA GLU A 168 -4.24 19.47 7.98
C GLU A 168 -3.52 18.11 7.96
N THR A 169 -4.15 17.10 7.39
CA THR A 169 -3.61 15.75 7.27
C THR A 169 -3.81 15.19 5.86
N ILE A 170 -2.97 14.27 5.42
CA ILE A 170 -3.24 13.46 4.23
C ILE A 170 -4.32 12.43 4.60
N VAL A 171 -5.35 12.32 3.75
CA VAL A 171 -6.47 11.39 3.95
C VAL A 171 -6.62 10.37 2.83
N GLU A 172 -6.03 10.64 1.66
CA GLU A 172 -6.14 9.75 0.51
C GLU A 172 -4.91 9.86 -0.38
N VAL A 173 -4.47 8.71 -0.90
CA VAL A 173 -3.43 8.59 -1.91
C VAL A 173 -4.06 8.02 -3.18
N ILE A 174 -3.93 8.75 -4.27
CA ILE A 174 -4.53 8.41 -5.55
C ILE A 174 -3.40 7.99 -6.50
N ASN A 175 -3.37 6.72 -6.82
CA ASN A 175 -2.44 6.21 -7.81
C ASN A 175 -2.87 6.67 -9.20
N ALA A 176 -1.94 7.17 -10.01
CA ALA A 176 -2.21 7.40 -11.41
C ALA A 176 -2.56 6.06 -12.06
N ILE A 177 -3.73 6.01 -12.70
CA ILE A 177 -4.06 4.89 -13.59
C ILE A 177 -3.08 5.02 -14.76
N GLN A 178 -2.10 4.14 -14.82
CA GLN A 178 -1.29 4.05 -16.04
C GLN A 178 -2.20 3.55 -17.15
N PRO A 179 -2.32 4.24 -18.27
CA PRO A 179 -2.97 3.65 -19.43
C PRO A 179 -2.18 2.37 -19.79
N ASN A 180 -2.91 1.27 -19.90
CA ASN A 180 -2.31 0.02 -20.40
C ASN A 180 -1.57 0.32 -21.70
N PRO A 181 -0.33 -0.17 -21.85
CA PRO A 181 0.41 -0.05 -23.12
C PRO A 181 -0.31 -0.75 -24.25
#